data_e1c6d0807f526079de424d456d7f3a69
#
_entry.id   e1c6d0807f526079de424d456d7f3a69
#
_cell.length_a   1.000
_cell.length_b   1.000
_cell.length_c   1.000
_cell.angle_alpha   90.00
_cell.angle_beta   90.00
_cell.angle_gamma   90.00
#
_symmetry.space_group_name_H-M   'P 1'
#
loop_
_entity.id
_entity.type
_entity.pdbx_description
1 polymer ?
#
loop_
_entity_poly.entity_id
_entity_poly.type
_entity_poly.pdbx_seq_one_letter_code
_entity_poly.pdbx_strand_id
1 'polypeptide(L)'
;AHDRFDVLERKWNLRESSDLIAAKAEQLYCSNKIREAYDLSMKLKEIDPVLYNASPVSILTLFDLNKKSELFYLAHQLADTNPKRPESWFAVGCYYLLIRKNSTAQSYFEKATSVDPHFAPAWIGYGNAFAAQDESDQAMAAYRTASRLFPGCHVPLLYIAMEYLRTNNNN
;
A
#
# COMPACT_ATOMS: atom_id res chain seq x y z
N ALA A 1 -15.06 12.39 9.70
CA ALA A 1 -14.65 10.97 9.87
C ALA A 1 -14.01 10.74 11.25
N HIS A 2 -13.15 11.64 11.76
CA HIS A 2 -12.53 11.52 13.09
C HIS A 2 -13.57 11.28 14.20
N ASP A 3 -14.67 12.05 14.22
CA ASP A 3 -15.73 11.94 15.24
C ASP A 3 -16.36 10.54 15.35
N ARG A 4 -16.39 9.76 14.27
CA ARG A 4 -17.03 8.43 14.30
C ARG A 4 -16.19 7.39 15.03
N PHE A 5 -14.86 7.43 14.88
CA PHE A 5 -13.97 6.53 15.62
C PHE A 5 -13.94 6.85 17.09
N ASP A 6 -13.92 8.13 17.47
CA ASP A 6 -13.97 8.57 18.87
C ASP A 6 -15.28 8.16 19.56
N VAL A 7 -16.41 8.18 18.84
CA VAL A 7 -17.70 7.70 19.36
C VAL A 7 -17.65 6.19 19.59
N LEU A 8 -17.11 5.41 18.66
CA LEU A 8 -16.98 3.95 18.80
C LEU A 8 -16.06 3.58 19.97
N GLU A 9 -14.92 4.27 20.12
CA GLU A 9 -14.00 4.07 21.24
C GLU A 9 -14.64 4.29 22.59
N ARG A 10 -15.39 5.41 22.74
CA ARG A 10 -16.04 5.77 24.01
C ARG A 10 -17.22 4.86 24.31
N LYS A 11 -18.05 4.55 23.30
CA LYS A 11 -19.30 3.81 23.49
C LYS A 11 -19.07 2.33 23.78
N TRP A 12 -18.01 1.74 23.18
CA TRP A 12 -17.76 0.29 23.21
C TRP A 12 -16.45 -0.08 23.89
N ASN A 13 -15.73 0.90 24.47
CA ASN A 13 -14.42 0.70 25.10
C ASN A 13 -13.37 -0.01 24.19
N LEU A 14 -13.36 0.34 22.91
CA LEU A 14 -12.55 -0.32 21.86
C LEU A 14 -11.17 0.33 21.65
N ARG A 15 -10.67 1.11 22.62
CA ARG A 15 -9.40 1.88 22.49
C ARG A 15 -8.19 1.02 22.12
N GLU A 16 -8.20 -0.26 22.50
CA GLU A 16 -7.11 -1.21 22.25
C GLU A 16 -7.49 -2.29 21.23
N SER A 17 -8.61 -2.13 20.52
CA SER A 17 -9.00 -3.06 19.45
C SER A 17 -8.03 -2.94 18.28
N SER A 18 -7.41 -4.05 17.90
CA SER A 18 -6.50 -4.14 16.75
C SER A 18 -7.17 -3.71 15.45
N ASP A 19 -8.43 -4.11 15.24
CA ASP A 19 -9.21 -3.71 14.05
C ASP A 19 -9.44 -2.19 13.97
N LEU A 20 -9.72 -1.55 15.11
CA LEU A 20 -9.93 -0.11 15.15
C LEU A 20 -8.62 0.65 14.91
N ILE A 21 -7.50 0.16 15.45
CA ILE A 21 -6.18 0.73 15.20
C ILE A 21 -5.82 0.59 13.71
N ALA A 22 -6.06 -0.57 13.11
CA ALA A 22 -5.84 -0.80 11.68
C ALA A 22 -6.67 0.14 10.81
N ALA A 23 -7.98 0.28 11.09
CA ALA A 23 -8.86 1.19 10.36
C ALA A 23 -8.47 2.66 10.52
N LYS A 24 -8.00 3.08 11.69
CA LYS A 24 -7.46 4.43 11.92
C LYS A 24 -6.16 4.67 11.15
N ALA A 25 -5.26 3.69 11.14
CA ALA A 25 -4.02 3.78 10.38
C ALA A 25 -4.31 3.94 8.88
N GLU A 26 -5.29 3.20 8.34
CA GLU A 26 -5.75 3.33 6.96
C GLU A 26 -6.34 4.71 6.67
N GLN A 27 -7.20 5.22 7.56
CA GLN A 27 -7.77 6.56 7.42
C GLN A 27 -6.69 7.65 7.41
N LEU A 28 -5.70 7.55 8.31
CA LEU A 28 -4.59 8.50 8.37
C LEU A 28 -3.74 8.44 7.11
N TYR A 29 -3.46 7.24 6.62
CA TYR A 29 -2.74 7.04 5.36
C TYR A 29 -3.48 7.70 4.20
N CYS A 30 -4.78 7.44 4.04
CA CYS A 30 -5.62 8.06 3.03
C CYS A 30 -5.74 9.59 3.18
N SER A 31 -5.52 10.12 4.39
CA SER A 31 -5.47 11.57 4.67
C SER A 31 -4.08 12.18 4.49
N ASN A 32 -3.13 11.44 3.90
CA ASN A 32 -1.73 11.83 3.69
C ASN A 32 -0.94 12.13 4.98
N LYS A 33 -1.38 11.56 6.11
CA LYS A 33 -0.71 11.66 7.41
C LYS A 33 0.18 10.44 7.64
N ILE A 34 1.20 10.28 6.79
CA ILE A 34 2.00 9.06 6.67
C ILE A 34 2.71 8.70 7.99
N ARG A 35 3.26 9.69 8.70
CA ARG A 35 3.96 9.45 9.98
C ARG A 35 3.01 8.97 11.08
N GLU A 36 1.85 9.60 11.22
CA GLU A 36 0.84 9.19 12.20
C GLU A 36 0.31 7.77 11.87
N ALA A 37 0.12 7.47 10.59
CA ALA A 37 -0.27 6.13 10.13
C ALA A 37 0.81 5.08 10.46
N TYR A 38 2.09 5.42 10.28
CA TYR A 38 3.22 4.56 10.65
C TYR A 38 3.25 4.28 12.16
N ASP A 39 3.09 5.32 13.00
CA ASP A 39 3.11 5.17 14.46
C ASP A 39 1.98 4.25 14.93
N LEU A 40 0.78 4.36 14.34
CA LEU A 40 -0.31 3.43 14.63
C LEU A 40 -0.04 2.02 14.10
N SER A 41 0.58 1.89 12.94
CA SER A 41 0.98 0.58 12.41
C SER A 41 2.02 -0.09 13.30
N MET A 42 2.97 0.66 13.87
CA MET A 42 3.93 0.11 14.83
C MET A 42 3.25 -0.32 16.14
N LYS A 43 2.28 0.46 16.63
CA LYS A 43 1.45 0.06 17.78
C LYS A 43 0.65 -1.22 17.46
N LEU A 44 0.08 -1.33 16.27
CA LEU A 44 -0.60 -2.54 15.81
C LEU A 44 0.34 -3.75 15.81
N LYS A 45 1.59 -3.59 15.38
CA LYS A 45 2.60 -4.65 15.38
C LYS A 45 2.86 -5.21 16.78
N GLU A 46 2.81 -4.38 17.81
CA GLU A 46 2.99 -4.81 19.21
C GLU A 46 1.78 -5.56 19.75
N ILE A 47 0.56 -5.16 19.36
CA ILE A 47 -0.70 -5.72 19.87
C ILE A 47 -1.10 -6.95 19.06
N ASP A 48 -1.06 -6.87 17.74
CA ASP A 48 -1.48 -7.91 16.80
C ASP A 48 -0.55 -7.99 15.58
N PRO A 49 0.56 -8.73 15.68
CA PRO A 49 1.50 -8.91 14.59
C PRO A 49 0.89 -9.55 13.34
N VAL A 50 -0.16 -10.37 13.51
CA VAL A 50 -0.82 -11.05 12.38
C VAL A 50 -1.59 -10.05 11.53
N LEU A 51 -2.37 -9.18 12.17
CA LEU A 51 -3.10 -8.12 11.49
C LEU A 51 -2.15 -7.07 10.91
N TYR A 52 -1.06 -6.72 11.61
CA TYR A 52 -0.01 -5.86 11.07
C TYR A 52 0.56 -6.41 9.76
N ASN A 53 0.90 -7.69 9.72
CA ASN A 53 1.45 -8.36 8.54
C ASN A 53 0.43 -8.46 7.40
N ALA A 54 -0.86 -8.52 7.70
CA ALA A 54 -1.94 -8.56 6.72
C ALA A 54 -2.33 -7.19 6.17
N SER A 55 -1.91 -6.10 6.83
CA SER A 55 -2.32 -4.73 6.48
C SER A 55 -1.46 -4.15 5.36
N PRO A 56 -2.03 -3.75 4.21
CA PRO A 56 -1.29 -3.04 3.18
C PRO A 56 -0.70 -1.71 3.66
N VAL A 57 -1.34 -1.05 4.63
CA VAL A 57 -0.87 0.23 5.19
C VAL A 57 0.47 0.09 5.89
N SER A 58 0.73 -1.04 6.55
CA SER A 58 2.03 -1.32 7.17
C SER A 58 3.16 -1.34 6.12
N ILE A 59 2.91 -1.95 4.97
CA ILE A 59 3.86 -2.00 3.85
C ILE A 59 4.04 -0.61 3.23
N LEU A 60 2.92 0.08 2.96
CA LEU A 60 2.91 1.39 2.31
C LEU A 60 3.59 2.48 3.15
N THR A 61 3.36 2.50 4.46
CA THR A 61 4.02 3.47 5.35
C THR A 61 5.53 3.25 5.42
N LEU A 62 6.00 2.00 5.42
CA LEU A 62 7.43 1.68 5.34
C LEU A 62 8.04 2.12 4.00
N PHE A 63 7.30 1.94 2.91
CA PHE A 63 7.70 2.37 1.57
C PHE A 63 7.83 3.89 1.49
N ASP A 64 6.80 4.64 1.87
CA ASP A 64 6.74 6.10 1.77
C ASP A 64 7.76 6.79 2.70
N LEU A 65 8.03 6.20 3.88
CA LEU A 65 9.06 6.67 4.79
C LEU A 65 10.48 6.20 4.45
N ASN A 66 10.65 5.51 3.30
CA ASN A 66 11.95 5.00 2.83
C ASN A 66 12.66 4.07 3.83
N LYS A 67 11.90 3.28 4.59
CA LYS A 67 12.37 2.35 5.62
C LYS A 67 12.84 1.03 5.00
N LYS A 68 13.93 1.07 4.22
CA LYS A 68 14.42 -0.06 3.40
C LYS A 68 14.65 -1.34 4.20
N SER A 69 15.33 -1.25 5.34
CA SER A 69 15.66 -2.43 6.15
C SER A 69 14.41 -3.06 6.76
N GLU A 70 13.51 -2.24 7.30
CA GLU A 70 12.26 -2.72 7.90
C GLU A 70 11.35 -3.38 6.85
N LEU A 71 11.24 -2.75 5.67
CA LEU A 71 10.47 -3.29 4.55
C LEU A 71 11.07 -4.60 4.01
N PHE A 72 12.40 -4.70 3.94
CA PHE A 72 13.09 -5.93 3.55
C PHE A 72 12.73 -7.10 4.48
N TYR A 73 12.85 -6.89 5.80
CA TYR A 73 12.52 -7.92 6.77
C TYR A 73 11.05 -8.33 6.72
N LEU A 74 10.14 -7.35 6.63
CA LEU A 74 8.71 -7.62 6.52
C LEU A 74 8.40 -8.41 5.23
N ALA A 75 8.96 -8.00 4.09
CA ALA A 75 8.75 -8.67 2.81
C ALA A 75 9.24 -10.12 2.82
N HIS A 76 10.43 -10.39 3.39
CA HIS A 76 10.95 -11.75 3.56
C HIS A 76 10.05 -12.58 4.47
N GLN A 77 9.71 -12.06 5.64
CA GLN A 77 8.82 -12.74 6.58
C GLN A 77 7.49 -13.12 5.92
N LEU A 78 6.86 -12.19 5.18
CA LEU A 78 5.59 -12.44 4.51
C LEU A 78 5.73 -13.48 3.38
N ALA A 79 6.79 -13.40 2.57
CA ALA A 79 7.03 -14.34 1.48
C ALA A 79 7.25 -15.79 2.00
N ASP A 80 7.93 -15.93 3.13
CA ASP A 80 8.22 -17.23 3.74
C ASP A 80 7.00 -17.82 4.47
N THR A 81 6.25 -16.98 5.19
CA THR A 81 5.12 -17.45 6.01
C THR A 81 3.81 -17.59 5.23
N ASN A 82 3.56 -16.68 4.28
CA ASN A 82 2.27 -16.57 3.58
C ASN A 82 2.43 -16.38 2.05
N PRO A 83 3.09 -17.30 1.32
CA PRO A 83 3.36 -17.11 -0.12
C PRO A 83 2.10 -17.12 -1.01
N LYS A 84 0.95 -17.53 -0.46
CA LYS A 84 -0.34 -17.56 -1.17
C LYS A 84 -1.15 -16.26 -1.02
N ARG A 85 -0.65 -15.28 -0.27
CA ARG A 85 -1.33 -14.00 -0.07
C ARG A 85 -0.75 -12.92 -0.99
N PRO A 86 -1.58 -12.05 -1.58
CA PRO A 86 -1.12 -10.98 -2.47
C PRO A 86 -0.25 -9.95 -1.74
N GLU A 87 -0.51 -9.70 -0.45
CA GLU A 87 0.27 -8.76 0.36
C GLU A 87 1.75 -9.15 0.44
N SER A 88 2.04 -10.46 0.42
CA SER A 88 3.42 -10.96 0.48
C SER A 88 4.22 -10.51 -0.73
N TRP A 89 3.68 -10.73 -1.92
CA TRP A 89 4.34 -10.35 -3.17
C TRP A 89 4.30 -8.84 -3.41
N PHE A 90 3.27 -8.17 -2.91
CA PHE A 90 3.18 -6.72 -2.89
C PHE A 90 4.31 -6.10 -2.05
N ALA A 91 4.58 -6.61 -0.84
CA ALA A 91 5.67 -6.13 0.01
C ALA A 91 7.04 -6.32 -0.66
N VAL A 92 7.26 -7.46 -1.31
CA VAL A 92 8.49 -7.72 -2.08
C VAL A 92 8.62 -6.75 -3.25
N GLY A 93 7.54 -6.51 -4.00
CA GLY A 93 7.49 -5.54 -5.09
C GLY A 93 7.83 -4.11 -4.61
N CYS A 94 7.23 -3.68 -3.51
CA CYS A 94 7.53 -2.38 -2.89
C CYS A 94 9.00 -2.26 -2.48
N TYR A 95 9.60 -3.29 -1.90
CA TYR A 95 11.01 -3.29 -1.58
C TYR A 95 11.90 -3.11 -2.82
N TYR A 96 11.65 -3.88 -3.89
CA TYR A 96 12.42 -3.76 -5.12
C TYR A 96 12.24 -2.41 -5.82
N LEU A 97 11.03 -1.84 -5.77
CA LEU A 97 10.77 -0.50 -6.29
C LEU A 97 11.57 0.56 -5.50
N LEU A 98 11.65 0.42 -4.18
CA LEU A 98 12.39 1.32 -3.29
C LEU A 98 13.90 1.31 -3.56
N ILE A 99 14.47 0.18 -3.98
CA ILE A 99 15.88 0.05 -4.36
C ILE A 99 16.13 0.25 -5.87
N ARG A 100 15.11 0.78 -6.60
CA ARG A 100 15.20 1.11 -8.03
C ARG A 100 15.40 -0.07 -8.98
N LYS A 101 15.07 -1.28 -8.57
CA LYS A 101 15.01 -2.47 -9.43
C LYS A 101 13.60 -2.62 -10.02
N ASN A 102 13.25 -1.72 -10.94
CA ASN A 102 11.88 -1.52 -11.41
C ASN A 102 11.32 -2.74 -12.15
N SER A 103 12.08 -3.40 -13.03
CA SER A 103 11.65 -4.60 -13.73
C SER A 103 11.43 -5.80 -12.81
N THR A 104 12.27 -5.93 -11.77
CA THR A 104 12.06 -6.96 -10.73
C THR A 104 10.82 -6.65 -9.90
N ALA A 105 10.61 -5.37 -9.51
CA ALA A 105 9.41 -4.94 -8.80
C ALA A 105 8.15 -5.24 -9.60
N GLN A 106 8.17 -4.96 -10.91
CA GLN A 106 7.08 -5.25 -11.85
C GLN A 106 6.67 -6.73 -11.80
N SER A 107 7.63 -7.66 -11.91
CA SER A 107 7.34 -9.10 -11.85
C SER A 107 6.68 -9.53 -10.54
N TYR A 108 7.04 -8.91 -9.40
CA TYR A 108 6.41 -9.21 -8.12
C TYR A 108 5.02 -8.60 -7.97
N PHE A 109 4.77 -7.41 -8.52
CA PHE A 109 3.42 -6.84 -8.57
C PHE A 109 2.50 -7.63 -9.50
N GLU A 110 3.01 -8.10 -10.65
CA GLU A 110 2.29 -9.02 -11.52
C GLU A 110 1.91 -10.32 -10.78
N LYS A 111 2.85 -10.89 -10.02
CA LYS A 111 2.56 -12.04 -9.18
C LYS A 111 1.50 -11.75 -8.12
N ALA A 112 1.54 -10.59 -7.47
CA ALA A 112 0.52 -10.19 -6.50
C ALA A 112 -0.87 -10.07 -7.14
N THR A 113 -0.98 -9.44 -8.32
CA THR A 113 -2.25 -9.31 -9.07
C THR A 113 -2.73 -10.64 -9.64
N SER A 114 -1.84 -11.60 -9.91
CA SER A 114 -2.20 -12.96 -10.33
C SER A 114 -2.76 -13.79 -9.17
N VAL A 115 -2.27 -13.57 -7.94
CA VAL A 115 -2.80 -14.22 -6.72
C VAL A 115 -4.18 -13.67 -6.39
N ASP A 116 -4.35 -12.35 -6.40
CA ASP A 116 -5.64 -11.68 -6.24
C ASP A 116 -5.80 -10.49 -7.19
N PRO A 117 -6.58 -10.65 -8.27
CA PRO A 117 -6.84 -9.57 -9.22
C PRO A 117 -7.61 -8.37 -8.63
N HIS A 118 -8.23 -8.52 -7.46
CA HIS A 118 -8.99 -7.47 -6.77
C HIS A 118 -8.15 -6.70 -5.75
N PHE A 119 -6.91 -7.08 -5.54
CA PHE A 119 -6.01 -6.40 -4.61
C PHE A 119 -5.49 -5.09 -5.22
N ALA A 120 -6.26 -4.01 -5.05
CA ALA A 120 -5.99 -2.69 -5.64
C ALA A 120 -4.59 -2.12 -5.33
N PRO A 121 -3.97 -2.28 -4.13
CA PRO A 121 -2.62 -1.79 -3.88
C PRO A 121 -1.56 -2.36 -4.82
N ALA A 122 -1.69 -3.63 -5.25
CA ALA A 122 -0.75 -4.23 -6.19
C ALA A 122 -0.85 -3.60 -7.58
N TRP A 123 -2.04 -3.20 -8.04
CA TRP A 123 -2.22 -2.48 -9.30
C TRP A 123 -1.60 -1.09 -9.27
N ILE A 124 -1.66 -0.38 -8.13
CA ILE A 124 -0.97 0.90 -7.93
C ILE A 124 0.54 0.69 -7.99
N GLY A 125 1.07 -0.30 -7.25
CA GLY A 125 2.49 -0.64 -7.27
C GLY A 125 2.98 -1.03 -8.67
N TYR A 126 2.16 -1.78 -9.42
CA TYR A 126 2.44 -2.17 -10.81
C TYR A 126 2.52 -0.96 -11.72
N GLY A 127 1.57 -0.02 -11.58
CA GLY A 127 1.60 1.26 -12.30
C GLY A 127 2.85 2.08 -11.96
N ASN A 128 3.24 2.16 -10.70
CA ASN A 128 4.45 2.85 -10.26
C ASN A 128 5.73 2.23 -10.85
N ALA A 129 5.77 0.89 -10.99
CA ALA A 129 6.89 0.20 -11.60
C ALA A 129 7.00 0.50 -13.11
N PHE A 130 5.88 0.57 -13.83
CA PHE A 130 5.83 0.99 -15.24
C PHE A 130 6.22 2.47 -15.39
N ALA A 131 5.65 3.36 -14.57
CA ALA A 131 5.97 4.78 -14.61
C ALA A 131 7.46 5.05 -14.37
N ALA A 132 8.10 4.27 -13.51
CA ALA A 132 9.54 4.35 -13.25
C ALA A 132 10.42 3.82 -14.39
N GLN A 133 9.83 3.19 -15.40
CA GLN A 133 10.47 2.69 -16.62
C GLN A 133 10.06 3.53 -17.86
N ASP A 134 9.38 4.65 -17.64
CA ASP A 134 8.81 5.53 -18.69
C ASP A 134 7.75 4.87 -19.59
N GLU A 135 7.12 3.80 -19.10
CA GLU A 135 6.06 3.07 -19.78
C GLU A 135 4.67 3.63 -19.39
N SER A 136 4.39 4.86 -19.80
CA SER A 136 3.22 5.66 -19.38
C SER A 136 1.88 5.00 -19.69
N ASP A 137 1.73 4.38 -20.85
CA ASP A 137 0.46 3.76 -21.27
C ASP A 137 0.08 2.59 -20.36
N GLN A 138 1.07 1.77 -20.00
CA GLN A 138 0.89 0.62 -19.10
C GLN A 138 0.66 1.09 -17.65
N ALA A 139 1.38 2.13 -17.21
CA ALA A 139 1.16 2.76 -15.92
C ALA A 139 -0.29 3.27 -15.80
N MET A 140 -0.78 3.97 -16.81
CA MET A 140 -2.15 4.48 -16.87
C MET A 140 -3.20 3.36 -16.86
N ALA A 141 -2.96 2.26 -17.58
CA ALA A 141 -3.87 1.11 -17.59
C ALA A 141 -3.96 0.46 -16.18
N ALA A 142 -2.84 0.31 -15.49
CA ALA A 142 -2.77 -0.22 -14.14
C ALA A 142 -3.48 0.69 -13.11
N TYR A 143 -3.24 2.01 -13.16
CA TYR A 143 -3.92 2.96 -12.27
C TYR A 143 -5.43 3.04 -12.51
N ARG A 144 -5.90 2.97 -13.76
CA ARG A 144 -7.33 2.90 -14.08
C ARG A 144 -7.96 1.61 -13.54
N THR A 145 -7.24 0.49 -13.57
CA THR A 145 -7.70 -0.76 -12.97
C THR A 145 -7.83 -0.62 -11.46
N ALA A 146 -6.83 -0.06 -10.78
CA ALA A 146 -6.90 0.22 -9.34
C ALA A 146 -8.08 1.14 -8.98
N SER A 147 -8.32 2.19 -9.78
CA SER A 147 -9.43 3.13 -9.56
C SER A 147 -10.81 2.46 -9.68
N ARG A 148 -10.96 1.50 -10.58
CA ARG A 148 -12.22 0.73 -10.73
C ARG A 148 -12.45 -0.24 -9.59
N LEU A 149 -11.36 -0.86 -9.08
CA LEU A 149 -11.42 -1.82 -7.97
C LEU A 149 -11.70 -1.13 -6.63
N PHE A 150 -11.28 0.13 -6.48
CA PHE A 150 -11.39 0.86 -5.22
C PHE A 150 -12.12 2.20 -5.41
N PRO A 151 -13.43 2.17 -5.71
CA PRO A 151 -14.21 3.39 -5.92
C PRO A 151 -14.24 4.22 -4.63
N GLY A 152 -13.94 5.51 -4.74
CA GLY A 152 -13.87 6.43 -3.61
C GLY A 152 -12.46 6.62 -3.01
N CYS A 153 -11.46 5.83 -3.40
CA CYS A 153 -10.07 6.10 -3.08
C CYS A 153 -9.49 7.10 -4.09
N HIS A 154 -8.98 8.24 -3.59
CA HIS A 154 -8.41 9.29 -4.45
C HIS A 154 -6.99 8.96 -4.95
N VAL A 155 -6.30 8.03 -4.30
CA VAL A 155 -4.89 7.72 -4.59
C VAL A 155 -4.65 7.29 -6.03
N PRO A 156 -5.40 6.34 -6.64
CA PRO A 156 -5.21 6.00 -8.06
C PRO A 156 -5.47 7.18 -9.00
N LEU A 157 -6.44 8.04 -8.68
CA LEU A 157 -6.76 9.24 -9.49
C LEU A 157 -5.62 10.26 -9.42
N LEU A 158 -4.97 10.39 -8.26
CA LEU A 158 -3.79 11.24 -8.12
C LEU A 158 -2.64 10.76 -9.01
N TYR A 159 -2.35 9.44 -9.01
CA TYR A 159 -1.31 8.88 -9.88
C TYR A 159 -1.64 9.06 -11.37
N ILE A 160 -2.91 8.88 -11.75
CA ILE A 160 -3.38 9.18 -13.12
C ILE A 160 -3.09 10.65 -13.50
N ALA A 161 -3.43 11.59 -12.63
CA ALA A 161 -3.18 13.02 -12.88
C ALA A 161 -1.68 13.33 -12.97
N MET A 162 -0.87 12.75 -12.10
CA MET A 162 0.59 12.91 -12.13
C MET A 162 1.19 12.39 -13.44
N GLU A 163 0.71 11.25 -13.92
CA GLU A 163 1.19 10.65 -15.16
C GLU A 163 0.79 11.50 -16.40
N TYR A 164 -0.42 12.06 -16.41
CA TYR A 164 -0.81 13.03 -17.44
C TYR A 164 0.06 14.28 -17.44
N LEU A 165 0.38 14.83 -16.27
CA LEU A 165 1.28 15.99 -16.19
C LEU A 165 2.67 15.66 -16.70
N ARG A 166 3.19 14.47 -16.37
CA ARG A 166 4.51 14.00 -16.83
C ARG A 166 4.57 13.87 -18.34
N THR A 167 3.56 13.27 -18.96
CA THR A 167 3.50 13.07 -20.41
C THR A 167 3.29 14.37 -21.17
N ASN A 168 2.45 15.29 -20.67
CA ASN A 168 2.21 16.58 -21.32
C ASN A 168 3.39 17.56 -21.21
N ASN A 169 4.23 17.44 -20.19
CA ASN A 169 5.43 18.29 -20.06
C ASN A 169 6.61 17.80 -20.93
N ASN A 170 6.52 16.61 -21.50
CA ASN A 170 7.56 16.03 -22.36
C ASN A 170 7.28 16.23 -23.87
N ASN A 171 6.14 16.85 -24.20
CA ASN A 171 5.75 17.30 -25.55
C ASN A 171 5.89 18.83 -25.67
#